data_88c6c72965eddd16fc22f45107327eb4
#
_entry.id   88c6c72965eddd16fc22f45107327eb4
#
_cell.length_a   1.000
_cell.length_b   1.000
_cell.length_c   1.000
_cell.angle_alpha   90.00
_cell.angle_beta   90.00
_cell.angle_gamma   90.00
#
_symmetry.space_group_name_H-M   'P 1'
#
loop_
_entity.id
_entity.type
_entity.pdbx_description
1 polymer ?
#
loop_
_entity_poly.entity_id
_entity_poly.type
_entity_poly.pdbx_seq_one_letter_code
_entity_poly.pdbx_strand_id
1 'polypeptide(L)'
;MKNLRLSKTLNKFGNKISIIYIFFLFLSFTSCSKDQDIITPIIEPSVIKASGVIDSMGAGFNLGNTFDLASHSTIPETIYKIIDLYYNAGMRHIRIPVTWMEGFGGNTIANANGQINFQHARFVQLKTVIDYAIAKKMYVVLNAHHENWLSNYDGSENYNTKFRNLWRGIAEHFKNYPQLLIFELLNEPHGKFGDWSGGADPFSNQALTLTRQIYDVGYKVIRETGGANVTRIIMVSTNGMGNHSMIEEVYPNKTYLPGGGTDDYLAIQVHTYDPWTFCGQNGSNSSYPGSSSIENSIRNVAAHARLLEVPVNYGEFGVGRQSNTNERNTNIVREFYRTIRMTTLDENMSSTVWDDRGWFGLIISSGQGSYIFMYNIVPTMMAP
;
A
#
# COMPACT_ATOMS: atom_id res chain seq x y z
N MET A 1 42.81 -39.31 -43.75
CA MET A 1 44.10 -39.96 -44.10
C MET A 1 44.82 -40.34 -42.84
N LYS A 2 45.14 -41.63 -42.76
CA LYS A 2 46.20 -42.32 -42.01
C LYS A 2 46.19 -42.15 -40.49
N ASN A 3 45.76 -43.17 -39.69
CA ASN A 3 46.32 -44.48 -39.43
C ASN A 3 47.79 -44.48 -38.84
N LEU A 4 47.92 -45.03 -37.65
CA LEU A 4 48.76 -46.21 -37.33
C LEU A 4 48.86 -46.24 -35.79
N ARG A 5 48.42 -47.21 -35.03
CA ARG A 5 48.67 -48.63 -34.83
C ARG A 5 50.14 -48.98 -34.37
N LEU A 6 50.12 -49.89 -33.39
CA LEU A 6 51.05 -50.97 -33.02
C LEU A 6 51.99 -50.63 -31.84
N SER A 7 52.36 -51.52 -30.98
CA SER A 7 52.02 -52.96 -30.60
C SER A 7 52.91 -53.39 -29.44
N LYS A 8 52.38 -54.28 -28.59
CA LYS A 8 52.98 -55.47 -27.92
C LYS A 8 54.42 -55.41 -27.42
N THR A 9 54.70 -55.91 -26.19
CA THR A 9 55.14 -57.30 -26.00
C THR A 9 55.24 -57.70 -24.53
N LEU A 10 54.85 -58.94 -24.28
CA LEU A 10 55.01 -59.82 -23.12
C LEU A 10 56.42 -59.88 -22.55
N ASN A 11 56.61 -60.19 -21.26
CA ASN A 11 57.17 -61.46 -20.86
C ASN A 11 56.93 -61.81 -19.36
N LYS A 12 56.71 -63.09 -19.20
CA LYS A 12 56.55 -63.94 -18.03
C LYS A 12 57.75 -63.89 -17.10
N PHE A 13 57.54 -64.17 -15.80
CA PHE A 13 58.12 -65.29 -15.04
C PHE A 13 57.36 -65.49 -13.74
N GLY A 14 56.99 -66.72 -13.49
CA GLY A 14 56.25 -67.17 -12.34
C GLY A 14 57.13 -67.51 -11.19
N ASN A 15 56.55 -67.63 -10.01
CA ASN A 15 56.84 -68.67 -9.03
C ASN A 15 55.69 -68.85 -8.04
N LYS A 16 55.44 -70.13 -7.78
CA LYS A 16 54.43 -70.69 -6.87
C LYS A 16 54.86 -70.50 -5.43
N ILE A 17 53.92 -70.20 -4.51
CA ILE A 17 53.92 -70.69 -3.13
C ILE A 17 52.52 -70.62 -2.57
N SER A 18 52.05 -71.75 -2.21
CA SER A 18 51.07 -72.28 -1.23
C SER A 18 50.06 -71.37 -0.49
N ILE A 19 48.90 -71.91 -0.53
CA ILE A 19 47.65 -71.60 0.08
C ILE A 19 47.65 -71.81 1.60
N ILE A 20 47.23 -70.83 2.38
CA ILE A 20 46.63 -71.05 3.70
C ILE A 20 45.30 -70.26 3.71
N TYR A 21 44.19 -70.98 3.75
CA TYR A 21 42.87 -70.43 3.95
C TYR A 21 42.64 -70.09 5.44
N ILE A 22 42.57 -68.81 5.77
CA ILE A 22 42.03 -68.35 7.05
C ILE A 22 40.69 -67.76 6.74
N PHE A 23 39.61 -68.44 7.16
CA PHE A 23 38.25 -67.95 7.10
C PHE A 23 38.08 -66.87 8.18
N PHE A 24 38.14 -65.61 7.79
CA PHE A 24 37.65 -64.52 8.63
C PHE A 24 36.14 -64.29 8.35
N LEU A 25 35.36 -64.70 9.34
CA LEU A 25 33.90 -64.38 9.36
C LEU A 25 33.78 -62.90 9.61
N PHE A 26 33.52 -62.10 8.57
CA PHE A 26 33.06 -60.68 8.72
C PHE A 26 31.61 -60.68 9.07
N LEU A 27 31.29 -60.45 10.35
CA LEU A 27 29.98 -60.02 10.80
C LEU A 27 29.82 -58.55 10.37
N SER A 28 29.16 -58.34 9.26
CA SER A 28 28.68 -56.99 8.85
C SER A 28 27.52 -56.56 9.77
N PHE A 29 27.84 -55.76 10.76
CA PHE A 29 26.83 -54.94 11.44
C PHE A 29 26.37 -53.90 10.45
N THR A 30 25.21 -54.10 9.82
CA THR A 30 24.47 -53.03 9.17
C THR A 30 23.88 -52.16 10.26
N SER A 31 24.58 -51.07 10.61
CA SER A 31 24.03 -49.96 11.36
C SER A 31 23.05 -49.25 10.45
N CYS A 32 21.76 -49.49 10.66
CA CYS A 32 20.70 -48.71 10.08
C CYS A 32 20.66 -47.36 10.84
N SER A 33 21.42 -46.37 10.39
CA SER A 33 21.22 -44.99 10.82
C SER A 33 19.90 -44.55 10.25
N LYS A 34 18.86 -44.45 11.08
CA LYS A 34 17.69 -43.64 10.77
C LYS A 34 18.21 -42.23 10.69
N ASP A 35 18.39 -41.70 9.48
CA ASP A 35 18.42 -40.28 9.26
C ASP A 35 17.04 -39.75 9.77
N GLN A 36 17.05 -39.20 10.97
CA GLN A 36 15.97 -38.33 11.40
C GLN A 36 16.11 -37.08 10.54
N ASP A 37 15.29 -36.97 9.50
CA ASP A 37 15.06 -35.72 8.86
C ASP A 37 14.69 -34.70 9.97
N ILE A 38 15.65 -33.86 10.32
CA ILE A 38 15.40 -32.70 11.16
C ILE A 38 14.51 -31.81 10.32
N ILE A 39 13.18 -31.97 10.43
CA ILE A 39 12.20 -31.05 9.92
C ILE A 39 12.45 -29.76 10.72
N THR A 40 13.32 -28.91 10.19
CA THR A 40 13.41 -27.53 10.66
C THR A 40 11.99 -26.94 10.53
N PRO A 41 11.34 -26.54 11.62
CA PRO A 41 10.02 -25.95 11.48
C PRO A 41 10.15 -24.76 10.55
N ILE A 42 9.39 -24.75 9.47
CA ILE A 42 9.19 -23.56 8.64
C ILE A 42 8.53 -22.57 9.59
N ILE A 43 9.32 -21.63 10.12
CA ILE A 43 8.79 -20.51 10.89
C ILE A 43 8.06 -19.66 9.85
N GLU A 44 6.75 -19.87 9.70
CA GLU A 44 5.89 -18.94 8.98
C GLU A 44 6.15 -17.55 9.56
N PRO A 45 6.43 -16.53 8.74
CA PRO A 45 6.64 -15.19 9.25
C PRO A 45 5.43 -14.80 10.10
N SER A 46 5.65 -14.45 11.35
CA SER A 46 4.58 -14.06 12.26
C SER A 46 3.78 -12.91 11.64
N VAL A 47 2.47 -13.11 11.49
CA VAL A 47 1.58 -12.06 10.98
C VAL A 47 1.54 -10.92 11.99
N ILE A 48 1.84 -9.70 11.53
CA ILE A 48 1.96 -8.51 12.37
C ILE A 48 0.58 -7.81 12.42
N LYS A 49 0.15 -7.38 13.62
CA LYS A 49 -1.07 -6.58 13.77
C LYS A 49 -0.97 -5.24 13.05
N ALA A 50 -2.12 -4.62 12.77
CA ALA A 50 -2.16 -3.35 12.05
C ALA A 50 -1.30 -2.26 12.70
N SER A 51 -1.24 -2.19 14.04
CA SER A 51 -0.40 -1.22 14.75
C SER A 51 1.08 -1.33 14.39
N GLY A 52 1.63 -2.56 14.36
CA GLY A 52 3.03 -2.77 13.99
C GLY A 52 3.29 -2.55 12.49
N VAL A 53 2.31 -2.82 11.63
CA VAL A 53 2.42 -2.54 10.18
C VAL A 53 2.43 -1.04 9.94
N ILE A 54 1.49 -0.28 10.52
CA ILE A 54 1.40 1.17 10.34
C ILE A 54 2.65 1.87 10.87
N ASP A 55 3.15 1.48 12.03
CA ASP A 55 4.42 1.98 12.57
C ASP A 55 5.59 1.72 11.60
N SER A 56 5.68 0.49 11.09
CA SER A 56 6.73 0.09 10.13
C SER A 56 6.62 0.78 8.75
N MET A 57 5.43 1.24 8.35
CA MET A 57 5.24 2.00 7.11
C MET A 57 5.94 3.36 7.14
N GLY A 58 6.00 4.02 8.29
CA GLY A 58 6.64 5.33 8.44
C GLY A 58 6.17 6.35 7.42
N ALA A 59 7.09 6.91 6.65
CA ALA A 59 6.76 7.81 5.53
C ALA A 59 6.67 7.08 4.19
N GLY A 60 5.74 7.52 3.34
CA GLY A 60 5.54 7.04 1.99
C GLY A 60 5.04 8.11 1.03
N PHE A 61 4.71 7.72 -0.18
CA PHE A 61 4.24 8.62 -1.21
C PHE A 61 3.08 8.02 -2.00
N ASN A 62 2.24 8.89 -2.55
CA ASN A 62 1.20 8.54 -3.51
C ASN A 62 1.76 8.53 -4.93
N LEU A 63 1.47 7.49 -5.70
CA LEU A 63 1.68 7.47 -7.15
C LEU A 63 0.46 8.11 -7.85
N GLY A 64 0.22 9.39 -7.56
CA GLY A 64 -0.98 10.10 -8.00
C GLY A 64 -1.06 10.30 -9.51
N ASN A 65 -2.29 10.48 -10.00
CA ASN A 65 -2.64 10.75 -11.40
C ASN A 65 -2.11 9.71 -12.41
N THR A 66 -1.87 8.47 -11.93
CA THR A 66 -1.33 7.36 -12.75
C THR A 66 -2.38 6.32 -13.09
N PHE A 67 -2.85 5.56 -12.08
CA PHE A 67 -3.90 4.55 -12.26
C PHE A 67 -5.28 5.06 -11.84
N ASP A 68 -5.35 6.20 -11.22
CA ASP A 68 -6.58 6.93 -10.85
C ASP A 68 -7.06 7.87 -11.97
N LEU A 69 -6.13 8.61 -12.60
CA LEU A 69 -6.40 9.49 -13.74
C LEU A 69 -5.38 9.21 -14.84
N ALA A 70 -5.76 9.07 -16.07
CA ALA A 70 -4.83 8.78 -17.17
C ALA A 70 -3.87 9.94 -17.52
N SER A 71 -3.42 10.72 -16.54
CA SER A 71 -2.58 11.91 -16.76
C SER A 71 -1.10 11.56 -16.93
N HIS A 72 -0.68 10.39 -16.44
CA HIS A 72 0.71 9.95 -16.51
C HIS A 72 0.84 8.53 -17.05
N SER A 73 2.05 8.20 -17.52
CA SER A 73 2.36 6.88 -18.05
C SER A 73 2.21 5.80 -16.98
N THR A 74 1.53 4.72 -17.33
CA THR A 74 1.41 3.49 -16.53
C THR A 74 2.49 2.45 -16.85
N ILE A 75 3.47 2.81 -17.70
CA ILE A 75 4.59 1.92 -18.09
C ILE A 75 5.45 1.61 -16.86
N PRO A 76 5.59 0.32 -16.47
CA PRO A 76 6.26 -0.06 -15.24
C PRO A 76 7.69 0.46 -15.10
N GLU A 77 8.48 0.44 -16.16
CA GLU A 77 9.89 0.87 -16.16
C GLU A 77 10.04 2.36 -15.82
N THR A 78 9.06 3.18 -16.16
CA THR A 78 9.00 4.59 -15.76
C THR A 78 8.69 4.72 -14.27
N ILE A 79 7.73 3.92 -13.79
CA ILE A 79 7.29 3.94 -12.39
C ILE A 79 8.38 3.38 -11.46
N TYR A 80 9.13 2.38 -11.88
CA TYR A 80 10.25 1.83 -11.09
C TYR A 80 11.26 2.91 -10.70
N LYS A 81 11.57 3.83 -11.62
CA LYS A 81 12.51 4.93 -11.33
C LYS A 81 11.96 5.90 -10.29
N ILE A 82 10.64 6.12 -10.30
CA ILE A 82 9.97 6.93 -9.28
C ILE A 82 10.02 6.21 -7.93
N ILE A 83 9.67 4.92 -7.89
CA ILE A 83 9.74 4.10 -6.68
C ILE A 83 11.15 4.11 -6.11
N ASP A 84 12.17 3.91 -6.95
CA ASP A 84 13.58 3.89 -6.53
C ASP A 84 14.01 5.23 -5.93
N LEU A 85 13.58 6.35 -6.52
CA LEU A 85 13.90 7.68 -6.00
C LEU A 85 13.33 7.87 -4.58
N TYR A 86 12.06 7.56 -4.36
CA TYR A 86 11.42 7.69 -3.05
C TYR A 86 11.95 6.67 -2.03
N TYR A 87 12.18 5.42 -2.45
CA TYR A 87 12.79 4.40 -1.61
C TYR A 87 14.18 4.82 -1.11
N ASN A 88 15.02 5.37 -2.00
CA ASN A 88 16.37 5.84 -1.68
C ASN A 88 16.33 7.09 -0.77
N ALA A 89 15.26 7.87 -0.80
CA ALA A 89 15.02 8.95 0.15
C ALA A 89 14.58 8.48 1.56
N GLY A 90 14.39 7.16 1.74
CA GLY A 90 14.02 6.59 3.04
C GLY A 90 12.54 6.23 3.20
N MET A 91 11.70 6.42 2.19
CA MET A 91 10.30 6.03 2.24
C MET A 91 10.12 4.52 2.17
N ARG A 92 9.14 3.98 2.90
CA ARG A 92 8.95 2.54 3.06
C ARG A 92 7.59 2.03 2.60
N HIS A 93 6.71 2.91 2.13
CA HIS A 93 5.46 2.50 1.49
C HIS A 93 5.12 3.38 0.29
N ILE A 94 4.33 2.80 -0.59
CA ILE A 94 3.69 3.46 -1.73
C ILE A 94 2.18 3.26 -1.63
N ARG A 95 1.42 4.32 -1.81
CA ARG A 95 -0.02 4.23 -2.06
C ARG A 95 -0.26 4.37 -3.55
N ILE A 96 -1.00 3.44 -4.12
CA ILE A 96 -1.31 3.41 -5.54
C ILE A 96 -2.81 3.67 -5.71
N PRO A 97 -3.19 4.93 -5.98
CA PRO A 97 -4.56 5.29 -6.32
C PRO A 97 -5.02 4.59 -7.60
N VAL A 98 -6.18 3.91 -7.56
CA VAL A 98 -6.73 3.19 -8.72
C VAL A 98 -8.20 3.48 -8.87
N THR A 99 -8.60 3.97 -10.05
CA THR A 99 -10.01 4.04 -10.45
C THR A 99 -10.35 2.81 -11.29
N TRP A 100 -11.29 2.01 -10.81
CA TRP A 100 -11.61 0.70 -11.35
C TRP A 100 -12.77 0.73 -12.34
N MET A 101 -13.88 1.39 -11.96
CA MET A 101 -15.15 1.29 -12.68
C MET A 101 -15.46 2.52 -13.54
N GLU A 102 -14.71 3.60 -13.40
CA GLU A 102 -14.97 4.88 -14.07
C GLU A 102 -13.70 5.45 -14.71
N GLY A 103 -13.87 6.59 -15.38
CA GLY A 103 -12.77 7.32 -15.98
C GLY A 103 -12.23 6.72 -17.28
N PHE A 104 -11.09 7.24 -17.74
CA PHE A 104 -10.31 6.74 -18.87
C PHE A 104 -11.09 6.66 -20.21
N GLY A 105 -12.08 7.54 -20.43
CA GLY A 105 -12.90 7.52 -21.64
C GLY A 105 -13.71 6.23 -21.81
N GLY A 106 -14.11 5.60 -20.71
CA GLY A 106 -14.85 4.33 -20.69
C GLY A 106 -13.98 3.07 -20.80
N ASN A 107 -12.65 3.21 -20.95
CA ASN A 107 -11.73 2.08 -20.95
C ASN A 107 -11.34 1.71 -19.51
N THR A 108 -12.27 1.12 -18.77
CA THR A 108 -12.16 0.83 -17.33
C THR A 108 -11.59 -0.56 -17.05
N ILE A 109 -10.94 -0.73 -15.89
CA ILE A 109 -10.42 -2.03 -15.45
C ILE A 109 -11.56 -2.97 -15.04
N ALA A 110 -12.61 -2.42 -14.43
CA ALA A 110 -13.82 -3.16 -14.07
C ALA A 110 -15.04 -2.63 -14.83
N ASN A 111 -16.01 -3.50 -15.09
CA ASN A 111 -17.28 -3.12 -15.72
C ASN A 111 -18.23 -2.46 -14.71
N ALA A 112 -19.38 -1.97 -15.19
CA ALA A 112 -20.39 -1.28 -14.37
C ALA A 112 -21.01 -2.14 -13.25
N ASN A 113 -20.75 -3.45 -13.21
CA ASN A 113 -21.16 -4.37 -12.15
C ASN A 113 -20.02 -4.68 -11.15
N GLY A 114 -18.87 -4.02 -11.26
CA GLY A 114 -17.71 -4.24 -10.41
C GLY A 114 -16.87 -5.47 -10.77
N GLN A 115 -17.12 -6.10 -11.92
CA GLN A 115 -16.35 -7.26 -12.35
C GLN A 115 -15.07 -6.85 -13.07
N ILE A 116 -13.92 -7.29 -12.56
CA ILE A 116 -12.59 -6.89 -13.04
C ILE A 116 -12.17 -7.70 -14.26
N ASN A 117 -11.63 -7.03 -15.27
CA ASN A 117 -10.91 -7.65 -16.37
C ASN A 117 -9.42 -7.75 -16.02
N PHE A 118 -8.98 -8.88 -15.50
CA PHE A 118 -7.59 -9.13 -15.13
C PHE A 118 -6.62 -9.20 -16.32
N GLN A 119 -7.12 -9.25 -17.56
CA GLN A 119 -6.32 -9.15 -18.77
C GLN A 119 -6.23 -7.72 -19.31
N HIS A 120 -6.89 -6.76 -18.67
CA HIS A 120 -6.81 -5.36 -19.06
C HIS A 120 -5.36 -4.85 -18.92
N ALA A 121 -4.84 -4.16 -19.93
CA ALA A 121 -3.44 -3.73 -19.98
C ALA A 121 -3.02 -2.93 -18.74
N ARG A 122 -3.87 -2.00 -18.25
CA ARG A 122 -3.59 -1.23 -17.03
C ARG A 122 -3.56 -2.11 -15.77
N PHE A 123 -4.39 -3.15 -15.70
CA PHE A 123 -4.33 -4.08 -14.58
C PHE A 123 -3.02 -4.86 -14.57
N VAL A 124 -2.59 -5.36 -15.73
CA VAL A 124 -1.29 -6.06 -15.87
C VAL A 124 -0.13 -5.15 -15.46
N GLN A 125 -0.14 -3.89 -15.90
CA GLN A 125 0.87 -2.90 -15.51
C GLN A 125 0.81 -2.59 -14.01
N LEU A 126 -0.38 -2.37 -13.45
CA LEU A 126 -0.61 -2.16 -12.01
C LEU A 126 -0.03 -3.31 -11.18
N LYS A 127 -0.37 -4.56 -11.54
CA LYS A 127 0.16 -5.75 -10.89
C LYS A 127 1.69 -5.79 -10.92
N THR A 128 2.28 -5.49 -12.07
CA THR A 128 3.75 -5.46 -12.24
C THR A 128 4.40 -4.41 -11.34
N VAL A 129 3.77 -3.24 -11.15
CA VAL A 129 4.23 -2.18 -10.23
C VAL A 129 4.11 -2.62 -8.77
N ILE A 130 3.00 -3.26 -8.39
CA ILE A 130 2.81 -3.84 -7.06
C ILE A 130 3.91 -4.87 -6.75
N ASP A 131 4.15 -5.79 -7.68
CA ASP A 131 5.16 -6.84 -7.54
C ASP A 131 6.56 -6.24 -7.34
N TYR A 132 6.90 -5.17 -8.09
CA TYR A 132 8.17 -4.48 -7.95
C TYR A 132 8.36 -3.83 -6.57
N ALA A 133 7.35 -3.12 -6.08
CA ALA A 133 7.40 -2.49 -4.76
C ALA A 133 7.52 -3.53 -3.64
N ILE A 134 6.76 -4.63 -3.72
CA ILE A 134 6.83 -5.74 -2.76
C ILE A 134 8.22 -6.42 -2.79
N ALA A 135 8.82 -6.62 -3.96
CA ALA A 135 10.17 -7.17 -4.09
C ALA A 135 11.22 -6.29 -3.40
N LYS A 136 11.00 -4.96 -3.35
CA LYS A 136 11.81 -4.01 -2.58
C LYS A 136 11.49 -3.98 -1.08
N LYS A 137 10.57 -4.82 -0.61
CA LYS A 137 10.09 -4.85 0.79
C LYS A 137 9.36 -3.56 1.21
N MET A 138 8.78 -2.84 0.27
CA MET A 138 7.88 -1.73 0.55
C MET A 138 6.47 -2.24 0.83
N TYR A 139 5.78 -1.58 1.74
CA TYR A 139 4.33 -1.73 1.85
C TYR A 139 3.65 -1.06 0.66
N VAL A 140 2.57 -1.67 0.19
CA VAL A 140 1.77 -1.19 -0.93
C VAL A 140 0.34 -1.03 -0.47
N VAL A 141 -0.18 0.19 -0.49
CA VAL A 141 -1.59 0.48 -0.24
C VAL A 141 -2.30 0.57 -1.59
N LEU A 142 -3.23 -0.34 -1.82
CA LEU A 142 -4.07 -0.41 -3.02
C LEU A 142 -5.50 -0.04 -2.67
N ASN A 143 -6.10 0.91 -3.42
CA ASN A 143 -7.42 1.42 -3.10
C ASN A 143 -8.42 1.40 -4.27
N ALA A 144 -9.67 1.75 -3.98
CA ALA A 144 -10.66 2.25 -4.92
C ALA A 144 -10.70 3.77 -4.79
N HIS A 145 -10.27 4.51 -5.85
CA HIS A 145 -9.96 5.93 -5.73
C HIS A 145 -11.13 6.82 -6.22
N HIS A 146 -11.23 7.10 -7.51
CA HIS A 146 -12.29 7.96 -8.08
C HIS A 146 -13.51 7.13 -8.51
N GLU A 147 -14.18 6.50 -7.55
CA GLU A 147 -15.39 5.72 -7.79
C GLU A 147 -16.63 6.62 -7.61
N ASN A 148 -16.78 7.65 -8.50
CA ASN A 148 -17.82 8.69 -8.38
C ASN A 148 -19.25 8.14 -8.44
N TRP A 149 -19.46 6.92 -8.98
CA TRP A 149 -20.75 6.25 -8.94
C TRP A 149 -21.23 6.02 -7.49
N LEU A 150 -20.32 6.01 -6.51
CA LEU A 150 -20.66 5.95 -5.08
C LEU A 150 -21.09 7.29 -4.49
N SER A 151 -20.88 8.42 -5.16
CA SER A 151 -21.33 9.75 -4.66
C SER A 151 -22.83 9.81 -4.37
N ASN A 152 -23.63 8.96 -5.05
CA ASN A 152 -25.07 8.83 -4.86
C ASN A 152 -25.47 7.60 -4.02
N TYR A 153 -24.52 7.00 -3.28
CA TYR A 153 -24.77 5.83 -2.45
C TYR A 153 -25.92 6.06 -1.47
N ASP A 154 -26.88 5.15 -1.46
CA ASP A 154 -28.11 5.23 -0.66
C ASP A 154 -28.28 4.04 0.30
N GLY A 155 -27.26 3.20 0.40
CA GLY A 155 -27.32 1.98 1.21
C GLY A 155 -28.00 0.80 0.55
N SER A 156 -28.50 0.95 -0.69
CA SER A 156 -29.23 -0.11 -1.37
C SER A 156 -28.36 -1.28 -1.81
N GLU A 157 -29.01 -2.42 -1.99
CA GLU A 157 -28.33 -3.65 -2.41
C GLU A 157 -27.73 -3.56 -3.82
N ASN A 158 -28.23 -2.67 -4.67
CA ASN A 158 -27.67 -2.42 -5.99
C ASN A 158 -26.24 -1.88 -5.88
N TYR A 159 -26.00 -0.88 -5.04
CA TYR A 159 -24.65 -0.34 -4.78
C TYR A 159 -23.78 -1.36 -4.04
N ASN A 160 -24.34 -1.97 -2.99
CA ASN A 160 -23.62 -2.95 -2.18
C ASN A 160 -23.10 -4.12 -3.03
N THR A 161 -23.91 -4.63 -3.96
CA THR A 161 -23.51 -5.73 -4.85
C THR A 161 -22.36 -5.33 -5.76
N LYS A 162 -22.38 -4.15 -6.37
CA LYS A 162 -21.27 -3.66 -7.20
C LYS A 162 -19.98 -3.54 -6.40
N PHE A 163 -20.06 -2.96 -5.20
CA PHE A 163 -18.89 -2.78 -4.33
C PHE A 163 -18.33 -4.11 -3.82
N ARG A 164 -19.21 -5.06 -3.47
CA ARG A 164 -18.82 -6.46 -3.14
C ARG A 164 -18.13 -7.14 -4.31
N ASN A 165 -18.66 -7.02 -5.53
CA ASN A 165 -18.07 -7.64 -6.72
C ASN A 165 -16.65 -7.09 -6.95
N LEU A 166 -16.48 -5.78 -6.85
CA LEU A 166 -15.17 -5.12 -7.01
C LEU A 166 -14.17 -5.66 -5.98
N TRP A 167 -14.50 -5.57 -4.69
CA TRP A 167 -13.57 -5.96 -3.64
C TRP A 167 -13.37 -7.47 -3.55
N ARG A 168 -14.37 -8.29 -3.89
CA ARG A 168 -14.20 -9.74 -4.02
C ARG A 168 -13.20 -10.06 -5.13
N GLY A 169 -13.33 -9.41 -6.29
CA GLY A 169 -12.40 -9.60 -7.40
C GLY A 169 -10.96 -9.23 -7.03
N ILE A 170 -10.76 -8.06 -6.41
CA ILE A 170 -9.44 -7.61 -5.93
C ILE A 170 -8.89 -8.61 -4.91
N ALA A 171 -9.68 -8.94 -3.89
CA ALA A 171 -9.25 -9.78 -2.77
C ALA A 171 -8.91 -11.22 -3.21
N GLU A 172 -9.71 -11.84 -4.08
CA GLU A 172 -9.41 -13.17 -4.62
C GLU A 172 -8.14 -13.17 -5.48
N HIS A 173 -7.95 -12.14 -6.32
CA HIS A 173 -6.77 -12.07 -7.17
C HIS A 173 -5.48 -11.95 -6.34
N PHE A 174 -5.50 -11.15 -5.29
CA PHE A 174 -4.34 -10.91 -4.43
C PHE A 174 -4.31 -11.77 -3.15
N LYS A 175 -5.13 -12.81 -3.09
CA LYS A 175 -5.32 -13.66 -1.90
C LYS A 175 -4.03 -14.22 -1.30
N ASN A 176 -3.06 -14.56 -2.16
CA ASN A 176 -1.79 -15.15 -1.76
C ASN A 176 -0.63 -14.15 -1.66
N TYR A 177 -0.91 -12.86 -1.78
CA TYR A 177 0.11 -11.82 -1.63
C TYR A 177 0.49 -11.63 -0.17
N PRO A 178 1.74 -11.26 0.12
CA PRO A 178 2.21 -11.06 1.49
C PRO A 178 1.46 -9.90 2.17
N GLN A 179 1.59 -9.80 3.49
CA GLN A 179 1.00 -8.74 4.31
C GLN A 179 1.52 -7.32 3.94
N LEU A 180 2.59 -7.24 3.15
CA LEU A 180 3.05 -5.97 2.57
C LEU A 180 2.01 -5.30 1.65
N LEU A 181 1.07 -6.07 1.08
CA LEU A 181 -0.05 -5.52 0.34
C LEU A 181 -1.20 -5.22 1.30
N ILE A 182 -1.66 -3.99 1.31
CA ILE A 182 -2.69 -3.43 2.18
C ILE A 182 -3.86 -2.99 1.30
N PHE A 183 -5.09 -3.19 1.73
CA PHE A 183 -6.28 -2.73 1.02
C PHE A 183 -6.89 -1.52 1.72
N GLU A 184 -7.12 -0.46 0.98
CA GLU A 184 -7.87 0.71 1.40
C GLU A 184 -9.18 0.76 0.62
N LEU A 185 -10.28 0.63 1.34
CA LEU A 185 -11.59 0.31 0.72
C LEU A 185 -12.11 1.42 -0.19
N LEU A 186 -11.97 2.68 0.20
CA LEU A 186 -12.43 3.83 -0.58
C LEU A 186 -11.61 5.06 -0.19
N ASN A 187 -11.17 5.82 -1.18
CA ASN A 187 -10.32 6.99 -1.03
C ASN A 187 -10.98 8.10 -0.19
N GLU A 188 -11.87 8.85 -0.80
CA GLU A 188 -12.49 10.06 -0.28
C GLU A 188 -14.01 9.99 -0.42
N PRO A 189 -14.71 9.37 0.54
CA PRO A 189 -16.17 9.35 0.49
C PRO A 189 -16.74 10.75 0.46
N HIS A 190 -17.53 11.05 -0.57
CA HIS A 190 -18.14 12.34 -0.81
C HIS A 190 -19.60 12.22 -1.30
N GLY A 191 -20.24 13.31 -1.69
CA GLY A 191 -21.64 13.30 -2.12
C GLY A 191 -22.58 12.94 -0.98
N LYS A 192 -23.24 11.77 -1.04
CA LYS A 192 -24.15 11.28 0.01
C LYS A 192 -23.45 10.88 1.31
N PHE A 193 -22.16 10.59 1.25
CA PHE A 193 -21.34 10.39 2.43
C PHE A 193 -20.99 11.70 3.17
N GLY A 194 -21.31 12.86 2.59
CA GLY A 194 -20.94 14.17 3.08
C GLY A 194 -19.69 14.73 2.40
N ASP A 195 -19.79 15.96 1.95
CA ASP A 195 -18.65 16.71 1.46
C ASP A 195 -18.80 18.22 1.74
N TRP A 196 -17.68 18.94 1.65
CA TRP A 196 -17.63 20.37 1.95
C TRP A 196 -18.01 21.27 0.77
N SER A 197 -18.28 20.70 -0.42
CA SER A 197 -18.43 21.41 -1.67
C SER A 197 -19.84 21.38 -2.27
N GLY A 198 -20.85 20.96 -1.49
CA GLY A 198 -22.24 21.01 -1.89
C GLY A 198 -22.96 19.65 -1.93
N GLY A 199 -22.36 18.60 -1.40
CA GLY A 199 -23.01 17.32 -1.13
C GLY A 199 -23.84 17.34 0.15
N ALA A 200 -24.03 16.17 0.77
CA ALA A 200 -24.67 16.09 2.08
C ALA A 200 -23.77 16.72 3.15
N ASP A 201 -24.38 17.21 4.23
CA ASP A 201 -23.63 17.64 5.41
C ASP A 201 -22.87 16.44 6.00
N PRO A 202 -21.51 16.49 6.10
CA PRO A 202 -20.71 15.39 6.63
C PRO A 202 -21.03 15.03 8.08
N PHE A 203 -21.60 15.94 8.86
CA PHE A 203 -22.04 15.69 10.24
C PHE A 203 -23.44 15.06 10.34
N SER A 204 -24.16 14.95 9.23
CA SER A 204 -25.50 14.36 9.27
C SER A 204 -25.45 12.88 9.64
N ASN A 205 -26.40 12.44 10.48
CA ASN A 205 -26.50 11.01 10.86
C ASN A 205 -26.61 10.09 9.63
N GLN A 206 -27.23 10.55 8.56
CA GLN A 206 -27.36 9.79 7.32
C GLN A 206 -25.99 9.59 6.67
N ALA A 207 -25.21 10.65 6.47
CA ALA A 207 -23.88 10.58 5.87
C ALA A 207 -22.93 9.67 6.67
N LEU A 208 -22.92 9.84 8.00
CA LEU A 208 -22.14 8.99 8.92
C LEU A 208 -22.54 7.51 8.85
N THR A 209 -23.86 7.24 8.78
CA THR A 209 -24.37 5.86 8.68
C THR A 209 -24.00 5.21 7.35
N LEU A 210 -24.16 5.93 6.24
CA LEU A 210 -23.79 5.42 4.91
C LEU A 210 -22.29 5.15 4.81
N THR A 211 -21.46 5.99 5.39
CA THR A 211 -20.00 5.80 5.44
C THR A 211 -19.63 4.50 6.14
N ARG A 212 -20.18 4.27 7.33
CA ARG A 212 -19.94 3.02 8.09
C ARG A 212 -20.44 1.80 7.33
N GLN A 213 -21.63 1.91 6.69
CA GLN A 213 -22.25 0.81 5.96
C GLN A 213 -21.40 0.35 4.77
N ILE A 214 -20.90 1.27 3.94
CA ILE A 214 -20.10 0.87 2.77
C ILE A 214 -18.78 0.20 3.19
N TYR A 215 -18.16 0.67 4.26
CA TYR A 215 -16.94 0.05 4.80
C TYR A 215 -17.20 -1.34 5.36
N ASP A 216 -18.32 -1.55 6.03
CA ASP A 216 -18.72 -2.87 6.53
C ASP A 216 -18.97 -3.86 5.38
N VAL A 217 -19.57 -3.40 4.27
CA VAL A 217 -19.77 -4.19 3.05
C VAL A 217 -18.43 -4.65 2.46
N GLY A 218 -17.47 -3.72 2.27
CA GLY A 218 -16.16 -4.04 1.71
C GLY A 218 -15.32 -4.92 2.64
N TYR A 219 -15.32 -4.63 3.92
CA TYR A 219 -14.62 -5.40 4.94
C TYR A 219 -15.08 -6.86 4.95
N LYS A 220 -16.39 -7.09 5.06
CA LYS A 220 -16.97 -8.45 5.11
C LYS A 220 -16.56 -9.27 3.90
N VAL A 221 -16.72 -8.73 2.71
CA VAL A 221 -16.41 -9.48 1.48
C VAL A 221 -14.93 -9.84 1.38
N ILE A 222 -14.01 -8.97 1.82
CA ILE A 222 -12.58 -9.28 1.82
C ILE A 222 -12.28 -10.42 2.80
N ARG A 223 -12.79 -10.34 4.03
CA ARG A 223 -12.56 -11.39 5.05
C ARG A 223 -13.14 -12.76 4.61
N GLU A 224 -14.29 -12.76 3.95
CA GLU A 224 -14.93 -13.97 3.40
C GLU A 224 -14.07 -14.70 2.35
N THR A 225 -13.19 -14.01 1.65
CA THR A 225 -12.31 -14.65 0.64
C THR A 225 -11.28 -15.58 1.28
N GLY A 226 -10.96 -15.42 2.57
CA GLY A 226 -10.02 -16.29 3.30
C GLY A 226 -8.55 -16.14 2.86
N GLY A 227 -7.73 -17.16 3.15
CA GLY A 227 -6.30 -17.12 2.87
C GLY A 227 -5.61 -15.96 3.60
N ALA A 228 -4.62 -15.30 2.97
CA ALA A 228 -3.95 -14.15 3.57
C ALA A 228 -4.87 -12.96 3.83
N ASN A 229 -6.08 -12.94 3.25
CA ASN A 229 -7.03 -11.84 3.47
C ASN A 229 -7.71 -11.90 4.86
N VAL A 230 -7.59 -13.00 5.58
CA VAL A 230 -8.05 -13.09 6.99
C VAL A 230 -7.25 -12.12 7.89
N THR A 231 -5.97 -11.90 7.59
CA THR A 231 -5.05 -11.06 8.36
C THR A 231 -4.48 -9.89 7.52
N ARG A 232 -5.00 -9.67 6.33
CA ARG A 232 -4.62 -8.51 5.51
C ARG A 232 -5.05 -7.23 6.19
N ILE A 233 -4.16 -6.24 6.23
CA ILE A 233 -4.54 -4.93 6.72
C ILE A 233 -5.60 -4.34 5.78
N ILE A 234 -6.73 -3.94 6.36
CA ILE A 234 -7.79 -3.20 5.68
C ILE A 234 -7.84 -1.81 6.28
N MET A 235 -7.76 -0.80 5.43
CA MET A 235 -7.92 0.60 5.81
C MET A 235 -9.33 1.07 5.46
N VAL A 236 -9.98 1.72 6.42
CA VAL A 236 -11.23 2.45 6.24
C VAL A 236 -10.97 3.93 6.41
N SER A 237 -11.75 4.78 5.75
CA SER A 237 -11.56 6.23 5.82
C SER A 237 -12.69 6.91 6.60
N THR A 238 -12.52 8.19 6.83
CA THR A 238 -13.57 9.10 7.26
C THR A 238 -14.38 9.59 6.06
N ASN A 239 -15.51 10.23 6.30
CA ASN A 239 -16.25 10.96 5.29
C ASN A 239 -15.73 12.42 5.12
N GLY A 240 -16.50 13.29 4.47
CA GLY A 240 -16.03 14.64 4.22
C GLY A 240 -14.73 14.67 3.42
N MET A 241 -14.65 13.81 2.38
CA MET A 241 -13.45 13.63 1.54
C MET A 241 -12.24 13.09 2.33
N GLY A 242 -12.49 12.13 3.24
CA GLY A 242 -11.43 11.52 4.05
C GLY A 242 -10.82 12.44 5.11
N ASN A 243 -11.48 13.57 5.42
CA ASN A 243 -10.90 14.59 6.29
C ASN A 243 -10.64 14.05 7.71
N HIS A 244 -9.44 14.30 8.22
CA HIS A 244 -8.99 13.82 9.51
C HIS A 244 -9.83 14.32 10.69
N SER A 245 -10.45 15.50 10.55
CA SER A 245 -11.33 16.08 11.59
C SER A 245 -12.61 15.29 11.81
N MET A 246 -13.00 14.42 10.88
CA MET A 246 -14.21 13.62 10.95
C MET A 246 -14.04 12.29 11.69
N ILE A 247 -12.85 11.98 12.22
CA ILE A 247 -12.59 10.67 12.82
C ILE A 247 -13.48 10.38 14.05
N GLU A 248 -13.72 11.37 14.89
CA GLU A 248 -14.57 11.23 16.09
C GLU A 248 -16.03 11.05 15.72
N GLU A 249 -16.49 11.73 14.68
CA GLU A 249 -17.89 11.67 14.22
C GLU A 249 -18.18 10.32 13.52
N VAL A 250 -17.28 9.88 12.65
CA VAL A 250 -17.48 8.61 11.95
C VAL A 250 -17.30 7.42 12.89
N TYR A 251 -16.32 7.47 13.78
CA TYR A 251 -15.98 6.36 14.68
C TYR A 251 -15.93 6.85 16.14
N PRO A 252 -17.05 7.23 16.78
CA PRO A 252 -17.05 7.75 18.15
C PRO A 252 -16.54 6.75 19.19
N ASN A 253 -16.60 5.46 18.88
CA ASN A 253 -15.94 4.38 19.63
C ASN A 253 -15.73 3.18 18.71
N LYS A 254 -14.94 2.20 19.15
CA LYS A 254 -14.53 1.07 18.30
C LYS A 254 -15.68 0.20 17.76
N THR A 255 -16.86 0.19 18.39
CA THR A 255 -17.99 -0.61 17.89
C THR A 255 -18.58 -0.11 16.58
N TYR A 256 -18.25 1.13 16.18
CA TYR A 256 -18.62 1.70 14.89
C TYR A 256 -17.67 1.33 13.74
N LEU A 257 -16.53 0.71 14.07
CA LEU A 257 -15.62 0.15 13.06
C LEU A 257 -16.18 -1.14 12.48
N PRO A 258 -15.81 -1.51 11.23
CA PRO A 258 -16.19 -2.80 10.66
C PRO A 258 -15.85 -3.97 11.58
N GLY A 259 -16.73 -4.99 11.58
CA GLY A 259 -16.57 -6.12 12.49
C GLY A 259 -16.70 -5.79 13.97
N GLY A 260 -17.26 -4.61 14.32
CA GLY A 260 -17.43 -4.14 15.70
C GLY A 260 -16.10 -3.79 16.39
N GLY A 261 -15.05 -3.49 15.61
CA GLY A 261 -13.74 -3.07 16.12
C GLY A 261 -12.96 -4.17 16.83
N THR A 262 -13.25 -5.43 16.57
CA THR A 262 -12.56 -6.57 17.21
C THR A 262 -11.42 -7.14 16.36
N ASP A 263 -11.20 -6.60 15.16
CA ASP A 263 -10.21 -7.09 14.20
C ASP A 263 -8.87 -6.36 14.36
N ASP A 264 -7.84 -7.10 14.77
CA ASP A 264 -6.47 -6.59 14.95
C ASP A 264 -5.79 -6.11 13.64
N TYR A 265 -6.42 -6.33 12.48
CA TYR A 265 -5.89 -6.03 11.15
C TYR A 265 -6.66 -4.90 10.46
N LEU A 266 -7.34 -4.06 11.24
CA LEU A 266 -7.94 -2.81 10.77
C LEU A 266 -7.01 -1.63 11.02
N ALA A 267 -7.02 -0.66 10.10
CA ALA A 267 -6.44 0.65 10.28
C ALA A 267 -7.41 1.72 9.76
N ILE A 268 -7.25 2.96 10.20
CA ILE A 268 -7.97 4.10 9.65
C ILE A 268 -7.01 4.89 8.79
N GLN A 269 -7.45 5.29 7.59
CA GLN A 269 -6.74 6.26 6.79
C GLN A 269 -7.50 7.59 6.80
N VAL A 270 -6.77 8.70 6.88
CA VAL A 270 -7.31 10.05 6.85
C VAL A 270 -6.47 10.94 5.95
N HIS A 271 -7.09 12.01 5.46
CA HIS A 271 -6.42 13.04 4.67
C HIS A 271 -6.39 14.36 5.41
N THR A 272 -5.37 15.18 5.13
CA THR A 272 -5.34 16.57 5.58
C THR A 272 -4.76 17.49 4.51
N TYR A 273 -5.59 18.41 4.07
CA TYR A 273 -5.22 19.57 3.27
C TYR A 273 -5.65 20.85 3.99
N ASP A 274 -5.58 20.81 5.33
CA ASP A 274 -6.08 21.89 6.18
C ASP A 274 -4.94 22.85 6.61
N PRO A 275 -5.20 24.15 6.51
CA PRO A 275 -6.38 24.76 5.87
C PRO A 275 -6.24 24.77 4.33
N TRP A 276 -7.35 24.55 3.61
CA TRP A 276 -7.34 24.55 2.14
C TRP A 276 -6.86 25.87 1.54
N THR A 277 -7.02 26.98 2.26
CA THR A 277 -6.48 28.29 1.89
C THR A 277 -4.95 28.35 1.86
N PHE A 278 -4.29 27.40 2.51
CA PHE A 278 -2.84 27.19 2.41
C PHE A 278 -2.50 26.01 1.48
N CYS A 279 -3.13 24.85 1.69
CA CYS A 279 -2.77 23.59 1.03
C CYS A 279 -3.30 23.48 -0.40
N GLY A 280 -4.45 24.08 -0.72
CA GLY A 280 -5.14 23.93 -2.01
C GLY A 280 -4.37 24.52 -3.19
N GLN A 281 -4.76 24.11 -4.41
CA GLN A 281 -4.13 24.56 -5.66
C GLN A 281 -4.19 26.09 -5.86
N ASN A 282 -5.15 26.78 -5.25
CA ASN A 282 -5.28 28.24 -5.24
C ASN A 282 -4.90 28.84 -3.87
N GLY A 283 -4.23 28.07 -3.02
CA GLY A 283 -3.82 28.49 -1.70
C GLY A 283 -2.66 29.48 -1.71
N SER A 284 -2.41 30.09 -0.56
CA SER A 284 -1.33 31.08 -0.36
C SER A 284 -0.46 30.75 0.84
N ASN A 285 0.85 31.02 0.75
CA ASN A 285 1.77 30.87 1.85
C ASN A 285 1.46 31.79 3.04
N SER A 286 0.74 32.90 2.82
CA SER A 286 0.25 33.78 3.90
C SER A 286 -0.82 33.15 4.79
N SER A 287 -1.45 32.06 4.33
CA SER A 287 -2.45 31.30 5.09
C SER A 287 -1.87 30.11 5.88
N TYR A 288 -0.53 30.06 6.02
CA TYR A 288 0.11 29.00 6.80
C TYR A 288 -0.36 29.04 8.26
N PRO A 289 -0.88 27.91 8.80
CA PRO A 289 -1.50 27.91 10.13
C PRO A 289 -0.47 27.88 11.27
N GLY A 290 0.81 27.68 10.97
CA GLY A 290 1.88 27.45 11.94
C GLY A 290 1.99 25.97 12.36
N SER A 291 3.22 25.53 12.66
CA SER A 291 3.53 24.14 13.04
C SER A 291 2.71 23.66 14.22
N SER A 292 2.58 24.47 15.27
CA SER A 292 1.82 24.07 16.48
C SER A 292 0.35 23.78 16.21
N SER A 293 -0.29 24.48 15.26
CA SER A 293 -1.68 24.19 14.87
C SER A 293 -1.79 22.84 14.19
N ILE A 294 -0.85 22.54 13.28
CA ILE A 294 -0.77 21.26 12.57
C ILE A 294 -0.54 20.12 13.57
N GLU A 295 0.45 20.27 14.45
CA GLU A 295 0.78 19.28 15.48
C GLU A 295 -0.43 18.97 16.37
N ASN A 296 -1.12 20.00 16.86
CA ASN A 296 -2.28 19.83 17.72
C ASN A 296 -3.40 19.05 17.02
N SER A 297 -3.69 19.37 15.75
CA SER A 297 -4.70 18.66 14.97
C SER A 297 -4.35 17.17 14.81
N ILE A 298 -3.09 16.85 14.51
CA ILE A 298 -2.62 15.46 14.36
C ILE A 298 -2.64 14.73 15.71
N ARG A 299 -2.23 15.37 16.81
CA ARG A 299 -2.25 14.78 18.15
C ARG A 299 -3.68 14.51 18.65
N ASN A 300 -4.66 15.32 18.27
CA ASN A 300 -6.08 15.06 18.55
C ASN A 300 -6.53 13.77 17.85
N VAL A 301 -6.20 13.60 16.56
CA VAL A 301 -6.49 12.36 15.82
C VAL A 301 -5.82 11.15 16.48
N ALA A 302 -4.53 11.29 16.87
CA ALA A 302 -3.80 10.23 17.54
C ALA A 302 -4.41 9.87 18.90
N ALA A 303 -4.87 10.86 19.67
CA ALA A 303 -5.55 10.63 20.95
C ALA A 303 -6.83 9.83 20.75
N HIS A 304 -7.64 10.19 19.75
CA HIS A 304 -8.87 9.45 19.44
C HIS A 304 -8.57 8.04 18.90
N ALA A 305 -7.57 7.88 18.04
CA ALA A 305 -7.12 6.58 17.54
C ALA A 305 -6.73 5.60 18.67
N ARG A 306 -6.09 6.12 19.72
CA ARG A 306 -5.79 5.33 20.94
C ARG A 306 -7.05 4.88 21.68
N LEU A 307 -8.11 5.69 21.73
CA LEU A 307 -9.41 5.28 22.29
C LEU A 307 -10.09 4.20 21.46
N LEU A 308 -9.89 4.24 20.13
CA LEU A 308 -10.40 3.23 19.22
C LEU A 308 -9.55 1.94 19.24
N GLU A 309 -8.33 1.97 19.76
CA GLU A 309 -7.34 0.89 19.69
C GLU A 309 -7.00 0.50 18.24
N VAL A 310 -7.06 1.45 17.30
CA VAL A 310 -6.81 1.24 15.86
C VAL A 310 -5.80 2.27 15.34
N PRO A 311 -4.74 1.84 14.63
CA PRO A 311 -3.72 2.74 14.13
C PRO A 311 -4.23 3.57 12.94
N VAL A 312 -3.58 4.72 12.71
CA VAL A 312 -3.95 5.67 11.66
C VAL A 312 -2.81 5.88 10.65
N ASN A 313 -3.16 5.93 9.38
CA ASN A 313 -2.33 6.41 8.29
C ASN A 313 -2.88 7.75 7.78
N TYR A 314 -2.03 8.77 7.68
CA TYR A 314 -2.34 9.97 6.92
C TYR A 314 -2.11 9.66 5.44
N GLY A 315 -3.16 9.21 4.75
CA GLY A 315 -3.11 8.69 3.37
C GLY A 315 -2.78 9.75 2.32
N GLU A 316 -3.13 11.01 2.61
CA GLU A 316 -2.78 12.15 1.76
C GLU A 316 -2.55 13.42 2.57
N PHE A 317 -1.52 14.18 2.17
CA PHE A 317 -1.29 15.56 2.54
C PHE A 317 -0.35 16.22 1.53
N GLY A 318 -0.48 17.54 1.39
CA GLY A 318 0.38 18.25 0.45
C GLY A 318 0.03 19.72 0.31
N VAL A 319 0.86 20.44 -0.46
CA VAL A 319 0.64 21.85 -0.81
C VAL A 319 0.64 21.98 -2.32
N GLY A 320 -0.50 22.37 -2.89
CA GLY A 320 -0.67 22.61 -4.32
C GLY A 320 -0.50 24.08 -4.70
N ARG A 321 -0.06 24.34 -5.93
CA ARG A 321 -0.06 25.67 -6.56
C ARG A 321 -0.31 25.48 -8.05
N GLN A 322 -1.48 25.92 -8.51
CA GLN A 322 -1.86 25.77 -9.91
C GLN A 322 -1.23 26.83 -10.81
N SER A 323 -1.26 28.09 -10.40
CA SER A 323 -0.82 29.20 -11.24
C SER A 323 0.72 29.32 -11.29
N ASN A 324 1.40 29.03 -10.19
CA ASN A 324 2.84 29.13 -10.09
C ASN A 324 3.39 28.11 -9.09
N THR A 325 3.82 26.97 -9.57
CA THR A 325 4.37 25.91 -8.71
C THR A 325 5.63 26.33 -7.93
N ASN A 326 6.36 27.37 -8.37
CA ASN A 326 7.55 27.87 -7.67
C ASN A 326 7.21 28.50 -6.31
N GLU A 327 5.99 28.91 -6.07
CA GLU A 327 5.55 29.40 -4.76
C GLU A 327 5.67 28.35 -3.65
N ARG A 328 5.82 27.08 -4.01
CA ARG A 328 6.12 25.99 -3.06
C ARG A 328 7.58 25.96 -2.62
N ASN A 329 8.48 26.67 -3.29
CA ASN A 329 9.90 26.72 -2.93
C ASN A 329 10.16 27.69 -1.76
N THR A 330 9.57 27.43 -0.63
CA THR A 330 9.73 28.24 0.60
C THR A 330 9.99 27.38 1.83
N ASN A 331 10.56 27.96 2.88
CA ASN A 331 10.77 27.27 4.15
C ASN A 331 9.44 26.89 4.80
N ILE A 332 8.41 27.73 4.68
CA ILE A 332 7.07 27.46 5.23
C ILE A 332 6.49 26.18 4.65
N VAL A 333 6.59 25.97 3.33
CA VAL A 333 6.11 24.75 2.69
C VAL A 333 6.94 23.54 3.15
N ARG A 334 8.26 23.66 3.20
CA ARG A 334 9.10 22.56 3.71
C ARG A 334 8.80 22.21 5.17
N GLU A 335 8.56 23.23 6.00
CA GLU A 335 8.17 23.07 7.40
C GLU A 335 6.82 22.33 7.53
N PHE A 336 5.82 22.68 6.73
CA PHE A 336 4.52 21.98 6.69
C PHE A 336 4.70 20.48 6.50
N TYR A 337 5.43 20.07 5.46
CA TYR A 337 5.66 18.65 5.18
C TYR A 337 6.45 17.95 6.30
N ARG A 338 7.48 18.62 6.84
CA ARG A 338 8.27 18.08 7.94
C ARG A 338 7.45 17.94 9.21
N THR A 339 6.64 18.94 9.56
CA THR A 339 5.79 18.94 10.76
C THR A 339 4.82 17.75 10.72
N ILE A 340 4.11 17.55 9.60
CA ILE A 340 3.20 16.41 9.50
C ILE A 340 3.95 15.08 9.68
N ARG A 341 5.04 14.88 8.91
CA ARG A 341 5.81 13.64 9.00
C ARG A 341 6.37 13.39 10.41
N MET A 342 6.93 14.40 11.06
CA MET A 342 7.49 14.23 12.39
C MET A 342 6.43 13.96 13.43
N THR A 343 5.32 14.71 13.41
CA THR A 343 4.24 14.49 14.37
C THR A 343 3.56 13.13 14.19
N THR A 344 3.35 12.68 12.96
CA THR A 344 2.79 11.34 12.74
C THR A 344 3.73 10.24 13.23
N LEU A 345 5.04 10.39 13.02
CA LEU A 345 6.04 9.45 13.53
C LEU A 345 6.06 9.42 15.08
N ASP A 346 6.05 10.59 15.72
CA ASP A 346 6.02 10.70 17.20
C ASP A 346 4.78 10.04 17.81
N GLU A 347 3.69 9.99 17.07
CA GLU A 347 2.41 9.38 17.50
C GLU A 347 2.23 7.93 17.04
N ASN A 348 3.26 7.26 16.52
CA ASN A 348 3.23 5.90 15.96
C ASN A 348 2.21 5.74 14.82
N MET A 349 2.05 6.77 14.02
CA MET A 349 1.24 6.79 12.80
C MET A 349 2.14 6.81 11.57
N SER A 350 1.60 6.45 10.41
CA SER A 350 2.28 6.61 9.12
C SER A 350 1.72 7.79 8.34
N SER A 351 2.52 8.29 7.38
CA SER A 351 2.12 9.43 6.55
C SER A 351 2.57 9.27 5.11
N THR A 352 1.68 9.61 4.17
CA THR A 352 1.85 9.41 2.73
C THR A 352 1.67 10.75 2.00
N VAL A 353 2.75 11.34 1.51
CA VAL A 353 2.65 12.60 0.77
C VAL A 353 1.90 12.42 -0.54
N TRP A 354 1.10 13.39 -0.92
CA TRP A 354 0.49 13.43 -2.25
C TRP A 354 1.47 13.96 -3.29
N ASP A 355 1.74 13.18 -4.32
CA ASP A 355 2.52 13.57 -5.49
C ASP A 355 1.74 13.26 -6.77
N ASP A 356 1.12 14.28 -7.33
CA ASP A 356 0.41 14.21 -8.60
C ASP A 356 1.30 14.51 -9.81
N ARG A 357 2.59 14.80 -9.55
CA ARG A 357 3.55 15.27 -10.56
C ARG A 357 3.07 16.51 -11.33
N GLY A 358 2.12 17.24 -10.77
CA GLY A 358 1.49 18.44 -11.27
C GLY A 358 1.49 19.56 -10.24
N TRP A 359 0.31 20.02 -9.85
CA TRP A 359 0.16 21.13 -8.91
C TRP A 359 0.72 20.85 -7.52
N PHE A 360 0.65 19.59 -7.09
CA PHE A 360 1.24 19.07 -5.85
C PHE A 360 2.56 18.30 -6.10
N GLY A 361 3.05 18.29 -7.33
CA GLY A 361 4.19 17.46 -7.74
C GLY A 361 5.43 17.66 -6.89
N LEU A 362 6.04 16.59 -6.44
CA LEU A 362 7.25 16.59 -5.61
C LEU A 362 8.50 16.23 -6.41
N ILE A 363 8.32 15.71 -7.62
CA ILE A 363 9.41 15.33 -8.52
C ILE A 363 9.23 15.96 -9.90
N ILE A 364 10.35 16.11 -10.59
CA ILE A 364 10.37 16.56 -11.98
C ILE A 364 11.32 15.66 -12.78
N SER A 365 11.02 15.49 -14.07
CA SER A 365 11.95 14.80 -14.99
C SER A 365 13.23 15.60 -15.16
N SER A 366 14.36 14.95 -14.95
CA SER A 366 15.69 15.51 -15.19
C SER A 366 16.27 15.12 -16.57
N GLY A 367 15.44 14.52 -17.44
CA GLY A 367 15.83 14.00 -18.75
C GLY A 367 16.24 12.54 -18.70
N GLN A 368 16.32 11.89 -19.87
CA GLN A 368 16.68 10.47 -20.04
C GLN A 368 15.87 9.50 -19.15
N GLY A 369 14.63 9.90 -18.80
CA GLY A 369 13.73 9.12 -17.96
C GLY A 369 14.16 9.04 -16.49
N SER A 370 14.99 9.95 -16.00
CA SER A 370 15.33 10.11 -14.59
C SER A 370 14.46 11.19 -13.94
N TYR A 371 14.37 11.15 -12.60
CA TYR A 371 13.60 12.10 -11.79
C TYR A 371 14.45 12.66 -10.66
N ILE A 372 14.16 13.90 -10.25
CA ILE A 372 14.75 14.55 -9.08
C ILE A 372 13.66 15.21 -8.25
N PHE A 373 13.92 15.38 -6.96
CA PHE A 373 13.00 16.09 -6.06
C PHE A 373 12.99 17.59 -6.34
N MET A 374 11.78 18.16 -6.29
CA MET A 374 11.58 19.61 -6.44
C MET A 374 11.73 20.33 -5.10
N TYR A 375 12.25 21.55 -5.13
CA TYR A 375 12.22 22.51 -4.04
C TYR A 375 12.78 22.03 -2.70
N ASN A 376 13.54 20.95 -2.71
CA ASN A 376 14.10 20.33 -1.50
C ASN A 376 13.01 19.93 -0.46
N ILE A 377 11.77 19.72 -0.90
CA ILE A 377 10.64 19.38 0.00
C ILE A 377 10.87 17.99 0.62
N VAL A 378 10.99 16.95 -0.20
CA VAL A 378 11.16 15.57 0.28
C VAL A 378 12.47 15.41 1.07
N PRO A 379 13.63 15.90 0.61
CA PRO A 379 14.86 15.86 1.41
C PRO A 379 14.70 16.51 2.79
N THR A 380 14.03 17.67 2.89
CA THR A 380 13.79 18.35 4.18
C THR A 380 12.82 17.56 5.05
N MET A 381 11.73 17.04 4.47
CA MET A 381 10.75 16.23 5.17
C MET A 381 11.38 14.96 5.77
N MET A 382 12.28 14.31 5.04
CA MET A 382 12.93 13.05 5.43
C MET A 382 14.18 13.24 6.29
N ALA A 383 14.66 14.46 6.46
CA ALA A 383 15.78 14.74 7.36
C ALA A 383 15.46 14.30 8.81
N PRO A 384 16.46 13.79 9.54
CA PRO A 384 16.30 13.35 10.94
C PRO A 384 15.75 14.45 11.86
#